data_a04a964a82fe4192aaa3d8bb2d1b021b
#
_entry.id   a04a964a82fe4192aaa3d8bb2d1b021b
#
_cell.length_a   1.000
_cell.length_b   1.000
_cell.length_c   1.000
_cell.angle_alpha   90.00
_cell.angle_beta   90.00
_cell.angle_gamma   90.00
#
_symmetry.space_group_name_H-M   'P 1'
#
loop_
_entity.id
_entity.type
_entity.pdbx_description
1 polymer ?
#
loop_
_entity_poly.entity_id
_entity_poly.type
_entity_poly.pdbx_seq_one_letter_code
_entity_poly.pdbx_strand_id
1 'polypeptide(L)'
;ILLFQEQLAILGWPGQRDINDAEYRQYQQWLNALERYISLDQLSLKVTLQDALRQLSQVTNKSIFQPGSPNASIQIIGLLESNALCFDHLWITGMDNDNWPANVTPYSLLPLSLQKEFMTPKSLPEKELELARNQLTRLKAASNDTVCSFSETDGSDSREASHLIAN
;
A
#
# COMPACT_ATOMS: atom_id res chain seq x y z
N ILE A 1 -6.00 24.42 12.65
CA ILE A 1 -6.23 23.07 13.25
C ILE A 1 -6.88 23.18 14.59
N LEU A 2 -6.37 23.97 15.50
CA LEU A 2 -7.04 24.23 16.79
C LEU A 2 -8.53 24.53 16.61
N LEU A 3 -8.86 25.31 15.60
CA LEU A 3 -10.24 25.65 15.27
C LEU A 3 -11.08 24.42 14.88
N PHE A 4 -10.51 23.43 14.14
CA PHE A 4 -11.20 22.18 13.84
C PHE A 4 -11.42 21.31 15.10
N GLN A 5 -10.41 21.21 15.94
CA GLN A 5 -10.51 20.46 17.20
C GLN A 5 -11.53 21.09 18.15
N GLU A 6 -11.53 22.41 18.28
CA GLU A 6 -12.50 23.16 19.07
C GLU A 6 -13.93 22.96 18.55
N GLN A 7 -14.15 23.01 17.24
CA GLN A 7 -15.47 22.78 16.65
C GLN A 7 -15.95 21.36 16.88
N LEU A 8 -15.07 20.35 16.73
CA LEU A 8 -15.42 18.96 17.03
C LEU A 8 -15.74 18.76 18.51
N ALA A 9 -14.99 19.41 19.41
CA ALA A 9 -15.25 19.35 20.84
C ALA A 9 -16.61 19.99 21.21
N ILE A 10 -16.96 21.14 20.58
CA ILE A 10 -18.27 21.79 20.74
C ILE A 10 -19.40 20.86 20.29
N LEU A 11 -19.19 20.11 19.21
CA LEU A 11 -20.13 19.12 18.70
C LEU A 11 -20.15 17.81 19.54
N GLY A 12 -19.33 17.73 20.59
CA GLY A 12 -19.27 16.59 21.48
C GLY A 12 -18.49 15.39 20.93
N TRP A 13 -17.68 15.57 19.88
CA TRP A 13 -16.85 14.49 19.34
C TRP A 13 -15.54 14.34 20.15
N PRO A 14 -15.07 13.13 20.46
CA PRO A 14 -15.53 11.80 20.02
C PRO A 14 -16.67 11.19 20.81
N GLY A 15 -17.31 11.92 21.67
CA GLY A 15 -18.38 11.47 22.55
C GLY A 15 -17.91 11.20 23.98
N GLN A 16 -18.88 10.92 24.87
CA GLN A 16 -18.62 10.68 26.32
C GLN A 16 -18.66 9.18 26.66
N ARG A 17 -18.91 8.31 25.68
CA ARG A 17 -18.91 6.86 25.87
C ARG A 17 -17.49 6.30 25.89
N ASP A 18 -17.30 5.19 26.57
CA ASP A 18 -16.07 4.44 26.45
C ASP A 18 -15.88 3.97 24.99
N ILE A 19 -14.70 4.21 24.45
CA ILE A 19 -14.30 3.78 23.11
C ILE A 19 -13.50 2.47 23.23
N ASN A 20 -13.77 1.52 22.32
CA ASN A 20 -13.03 0.28 22.26
C ASN A 20 -11.62 0.47 21.63
N ASP A 21 -10.77 -0.55 21.71
CA ASP A 21 -9.39 -0.47 21.22
C ASP A 21 -9.29 -0.13 19.73
N ALA A 22 -10.23 -0.58 18.90
CA ALA A 22 -10.25 -0.28 17.48
C ALA A 22 -10.59 1.20 17.23
N GLU A 23 -11.59 1.71 17.93
CA GLU A 23 -12.00 3.11 17.90
C GLU A 23 -10.90 4.03 18.43
N TYR A 24 -10.22 3.61 19.52
CA TYR A 24 -9.09 4.35 20.06
C TYR A 24 -7.94 4.46 19.03
N ARG A 25 -7.63 3.36 18.33
CA ARG A 25 -6.62 3.40 17.25
C ARG A 25 -7.04 4.31 16.10
N GLN A 26 -8.32 4.32 15.72
CA GLN A 26 -8.85 5.26 14.71
C GLN A 26 -8.74 6.71 15.18
N TYR A 27 -9.04 6.97 16.44
CA TYR A 27 -8.89 8.29 17.05
C TYR A 27 -7.43 8.76 17.01
N GLN A 28 -6.47 7.90 17.36
CA GLN A 28 -5.05 8.21 17.26
C GLN A 28 -4.61 8.49 15.82
N GLN A 29 -5.11 7.73 14.84
CA GLN A 29 -4.84 7.98 13.42
C GLN A 29 -5.39 9.34 12.96
N TRP A 30 -6.55 9.73 13.45
CA TRP A 30 -7.09 11.05 13.21
C TRP A 30 -6.19 12.15 13.76
N LEU A 31 -5.70 12.02 14.99
CA LEU A 31 -4.76 12.98 15.58
C LEU A 31 -3.46 13.05 14.77
N ASN A 32 -2.91 11.92 14.35
CA ASN A 32 -1.72 11.87 13.49
C ASN A 32 -1.97 12.54 12.12
N ALA A 33 -3.17 12.39 11.55
CA ALA A 33 -3.54 13.07 10.30
C ALA A 33 -3.60 14.59 10.48
N LEU A 34 -4.12 15.06 11.61
CA LEU A 34 -4.11 16.49 11.96
C LEU A 34 -2.68 17.02 12.13
N GLU A 35 -1.79 16.30 12.80
CA GLU A 35 -0.39 16.69 12.95
C GLU A 35 0.34 16.79 11.61
N ARG A 36 0.12 15.81 10.72
CA ARG A 36 0.64 15.90 9.33
C ARG A 36 0.11 17.10 8.59
N TYR A 37 -1.16 17.44 8.81
CA TYR A 37 -1.75 18.61 8.20
C TYR A 37 -1.16 19.91 8.74
N ILE A 38 -0.79 19.97 10.05
CA ILE A 38 -0.09 21.11 10.69
C ILE A 38 1.24 21.37 9.99
N SER A 39 1.97 20.33 9.60
CA SER A 39 3.26 20.53 8.95
C SER A 39 3.17 21.31 7.64
N LEU A 40 2.01 21.35 6.99
CA LEU A 40 1.74 22.15 5.80
C LEU A 40 1.59 23.66 6.11
N ASP A 41 1.26 24.00 7.35
CA ASP A 41 1.11 25.40 7.81
C ASP A 41 2.44 26.18 7.75
N GLN A 42 3.57 25.45 7.76
CA GLN A 42 4.91 26.04 7.60
C GLN A 42 5.09 26.76 6.26
N LEU A 43 4.24 26.44 5.27
CA LEU A 43 4.25 27.09 3.96
C LEU A 43 3.56 28.47 3.96
N SER A 44 3.04 28.92 5.11
CA SER A 44 2.40 30.24 5.31
C SER A 44 1.33 30.59 4.28
N LEU A 45 0.64 29.62 3.73
CA LEU A 45 -0.41 29.83 2.73
C LEU A 45 -1.72 30.22 3.43
N LYS A 46 -2.25 31.38 3.07
CA LYS A 46 -3.63 31.73 3.43
C LYS A 46 -4.58 30.90 2.58
N VAL A 47 -5.28 29.96 3.21
CA VAL A 47 -6.24 29.07 2.53
C VAL A 47 -7.66 29.39 3.00
N THR A 48 -8.64 29.15 2.12
CA THR A 48 -10.05 29.23 2.52
C THR A 48 -10.43 28.00 3.35
N LEU A 49 -11.51 28.09 4.15
CA LEU A 49 -12.02 26.94 4.90
C LEU A 49 -12.32 25.75 3.98
N GLN A 50 -12.85 26.02 2.78
CA GLN A 50 -13.16 24.96 1.81
C GLN A 50 -11.90 24.25 1.29
N ASP A 51 -10.83 25.01 1.04
CA ASP A 51 -9.55 24.43 0.63
C ASP A 51 -8.90 23.64 1.77
N ALA A 52 -8.98 24.16 3.00
CA ALA A 52 -8.49 23.48 4.19
C ALA A 52 -9.20 22.12 4.39
N LEU A 53 -10.53 22.08 4.26
CA LEU A 53 -11.30 20.83 4.34
C LEU A 53 -10.95 19.85 3.22
N ARG A 54 -10.76 20.33 1.98
CA ARG A 54 -10.36 19.49 0.86
C ARG A 54 -8.98 18.87 1.10
N GLN A 55 -8.01 19.66 1.56
CA GLN A 55 -6.67 19.18 1.87
C GLN A 55 -6.68 18.17 3.02
N LEU A 56 -7.42 18.45 4.10
CA LEU A 56 -7.57 17.52 5.22
C LEU A 56 -8.19 16.19 4.76
N SER A 57 -9.23 16.24 3.92
CA SER A 57 -9.81 15.04 3.31
C SER A 57 -8.81 14.26 2.47
N GLN A 58 -7.93 14.93 1.74
CA GLN A 58 -6.86 14.25 0.99
C GLN A 58 -5.85 13.57 1.91
N VAL A 59 -5.45 14.21 3.01
CA VAL A 59 -4.53 13.63 4.00
C VAL A 59 -5.14 12.40 4.66
N THR A 60 -6.41 12.49 5.07
CA THR A 60 -7.13 11.38 5.72
C THR A 60 -7.37 10.22 4.76
N ASN A 61 -7.77 10.48 3.51
CA ASN A 61 -8.02 9.43 2.50
C ASN A 61 -6.73 8.70 2.07
N LYS A 62 -5.57 9.33 2.17
CA LYS A 62 -4.27 8.70 1.91
C LYS A 62 -3.71 7.96 3.13
N SER A 63 -4.32 8.13 4.29
CA SER A 63 -3.89 7.43 5.50
C SER A 63 -4.46 6.02 5.51
N ILE A 64 -3.59 5.03 5.36
CA ILE A 64 -3.98 3.63 5.48
C ILE A 64 -4.19 3.32 6.96
N PHE A 65 -5.41 2.94 7.32
CA PHE A 65 -5.72 2.42 8.63
C PHE A 65 -5.67 0.89 8.59
N GLN A 66 -4.71 0.31 9.30
CA GLN A 66 -4.65 -1.13 9.52
C GLN A 66 -5.07 -1.42 10.97
N PRO A 67 -6.28 -1.93 11.20
CA PRO A 67 -6.64 -2.45 12.51
C PRO A 67 -5.71 -3.62 12.82
N GLY A 68 -4.81 -3.46 13.78
CA GLY A 68 -3.91 -4.53 14.19
C GLY A 68 -4.73 -5.72 14.70
N SER A 69 -4.55 -6.87 14.10
CA SER A 69 -5.09 -8.14 14.55
C SER A 69 -3.89 -9.08 14.81
N PRO A 70 -3.21 -8.97 15.95
CA PRO A 70 -1.94 -9.67 16.19
C PRO A 70 -2.08 -11.20 16.16
N ASN A 71 -3.30 -11.73 16.25
CA ASN A 71 -3.59 -13.17 16.30
C ASN A 71 -4.56 -13.59 15.17
N ALA A 72 -4.60 -12.89 14.05
CA ALA A 72 -5.39 -13.34 12.92
C ALA A 72 -4.79 -14.62 12.32
N SER A 73 -5.60 -15.68 12.21
CA SER A 73 -5.19 -16.94 11.57
C SER A 73 -4.95 -16.79 10.06
N ILE A 74 -5.52 -15.77 9.44
CA ILE A 74 -5.34 -15.42 8.04
C ILE A 74 -4.83 -13.98 7.98
N GLN A 75 -3.74 -13.77 7.24
CA GLN A 75 -3.14 -12.47 7.03
C GLN A 75 -3.07 -12.17 5.53
N ILE A 76 -3.52 -10.99 5.14
CA ILE A 76 -3.36 -10.47 3.77
C ILE A 76 -2.26 -9.43 3.83
N ILE A 77 -1.16 -9.70 3.14
CA ILE A 77 0.04 -8.86 3.17
C ILE A 77 0.54 -8.59 1.76
N GLY A 78 1.24 -7.49 1.59
CA GLY A 78 1.90 -7.17 0.32
C GLY A 78 3.20 -7.96 0.14
N LEU A 79 3.68 -8.00 -1.10
CA LEU A 79 4.89 -8.72 -1.48
C LEU A 79 6.15 -8.24 -0.72
N LEU A 80 6.25 -6.94 -0.43
CA LEU A 80 7.40 -6.39 0.30
C LEU A 80 7.33 -6.71 1.79
N GLU A 81 6.14 -6.70 2.36
CA GLU A 81 5.89 -6.99 3.77
C GLU A 81 6.06 -8.49 4.08
N SER A 82 5.92 -9.36 3.07
CA SER A 82 6.12 -10.81 3.22
C SER A 82 7.59 -11.21 3.36
N ASN A 83 8.53 -10.29 3.12
CA ASN A 83 9.96 -10.60 3.22
C ASN A 83 10.34 -10.99 4.65
N ALA A 84 11.12 -12.06 4.76
CA ALA A 84 11.60 -12.65 6.02
C ALA A 84 10.51 -13.22 6.95
N LEU A 85 9.29 -13.42 6.46
CA LEU A 85 8.24 -14.15 7.16
C LEU A 85 8.21 -15.61 6.69
N CYS A 86 7.78 -16.50 7.60
CA CYS A 86 7.49 -17.90 7.30
C CYS A 86 6.01 -18.16 7.53
N PHE A 87 5.42 -19.02 6.72
CA PHE A 87 4.00 -19.33 6.73
C PHE A 87 3.78 -20.84 6.77
N ASP A 88 2.75 -21.29 7.46
CA ASP A 88 2.31 -22.69 7.38
C ASP A 88 1.75 -23.01 5.99
N HIS A 89 0.92 -22.09 5.47
CA HIS A 89 0.31 -22.13 4.14
C HIS A 89 0.43 -20.75 3.49
N LEU A 90 0.75 -20.72 2.21
CA LEU A 90 0.90 -19.48 1.46
C LEU A 90 0.05 -19.52 0.20
N TRP A 91 -0.78 -18.50 0.01
CA TRP A 91 -1.53 -18.29 -1.23
C TRP A 91 -1.09 -17.00 -1.89
N ILE A 92 -0.47 -17.12 -3.07
CA ILE A 92 0.00 -16.00 -3.88
C ILE A 92 -1.04 -15.74 -4.97
N THR A 93 -1.64 -14.55 -4.97
CA THR A 93 -2.66 -14.14 -5.94
C THR A 93 -2.10 -13.16 -6.96
N GLY A 94 -2.79 -12.97 -8.10
CA GLY A 94 -2.39 -12.00 -9.13
C GLY A 94 -1.20 -12.45 -9.96
N MET A 95 -1.04 -13.77 -10.14
CA MET A 95 0.07 -14.36 -10.88
C MET A 95 -0.23 -14.46 -12.37
N ASP A 96 -0.67 -13.36 -12.98
CA ASP A 96 -0.89 -13.23 -14.42
C ASP A 96 0.28 -12.51 -15.12
N ASN A 97 0.33 -12.61 -16.46
CA ASN A 97 1.41 -12.04 -17.27
C ASN A 97 1.47 -10.50 -17.25
N ASP A 98 0.37 -9.82 -16.88
CA ASP A 98 0.33 -8.35 -16.81
C ASP A 98 0.92 -7.83 -15.48
N ASN A 99 0.84 -8.64 -14.42
CA ASN A 99 1.26 -8.25 -13.08
C ASN A 99 2.57 -8.91 -12.64
N TRP A 100 2.91 -10.09 -13.19
CA TRP A 100 4.07 -10.86 -12.75
C TRP A 100 4.84 -11.51 -13.91
N PRO A 101 6.03 -11.01 -14.28
CA PRO A 101 6.78 -9.92 -13.66
C PRO A 101 6.11 -8.56 -13.83
N ALA A 102 6.43 -7.61 -12.94
CA ALA A 102 5.90 -6.26 -13.01
C ALA A 102 6.34 -5.57 -14.32
N ASN A 103 5.46 -4.76 -14.87
CA ASN A 103 5.77 -3.98 -16.07
C ASN A 103 6.89 -2.97 -15.83
N VAL A 104 7.71 -2.78 -16.85
CA VAL A 104 8.76 -1.76 -16.84
C VAL A 104 8.16 -0.36 -16.76
N THR A 105 8.51 0.38 -15.73
CA THR A 105 8.05 1.76 -15.50
C THR A 105 9.24 2.68 -15.20
N PRO A 106 10.01 3.11 -16.23
CA PRO A 106 11.18 3.95 -16.03
C PRO A 106 10.83 5.28 -15.37
N TYR A 107 11.77 5.85 -14.64
CA TYR A 107 11.61 7.16 -14.02
C TYR A 107 11.56 8.26 -15.09
N SER A 108 10.45 9.00 -15.15
CA SER A 108 10.22 10.04 -16.18
C SER A 108 11.20 11.21 -16.11
N LEU A 109 11.81 11.45 -14.95
CA LEU A 109 12.75 12.57 -14.74
C LEU A 109 14.20 12.23 -15.12
N LEU A 110 14.49 10.97 -15.46
CA LEU A 110 15.83 10.52 -15.86
C LEU A 110 15.83 10.08 -17.33
N PRO A 111 16.82 10.45 -18.13
CA PRO A 111 16.98 9.93 -19.48
C PRO A 111 17.03 8.40 -19.49
N LEU A 112 16.27 7.76 -20.38
CA LEU A 112 16.19 6.29 -20.46
C LEU A 112 17.54 5.64 -20.74
N SER A 113 18.43 6.31 -21.52
CA SER A 113 19.78 5.85 -21.77
C SER A 113 20.60 5.67 -20.51
N LEU A 114 20.54 6.65 -19.60
CA LEU A 114 21.23 6.57 -18.31
C LEU A 114 20.62 5.48 -17.42
N GLN A 115 19.30 5.37 -17.42
CA GLN A 115 18.63 4.33 -16.64
C GLN A 115 19.06 2.92 -17.08
N LYS A 116 19.18 2.68 -18.38
CA LYS A 116 19.67 1.41 -18.96
C LYS A 116 21.15 1.19 -18.67
N GLU A 117 21.98 2.21 -18.81
CA GLU A 117 23.42 2.14 -18.54
C GLU A 117 23.70 1.77 -17.08
N PHE A 118 23.01 2.40 -16.14
CA PHE A 118 23.15 2.15 -14.70
C PHE A 118 22.24 1.06 -14.17
N MET A 119 21.47 0.35 -15.03
CA MET A 119 20.56 -0.74 -14.66
C MET A 119 19.65 -0.38 -13.50
N THR A 120 19.07 0.84 -13.54
CA THR A 120 18.19 1.28 -12.47
C THR A 120 16.95 0.38 -12.35
N PRO A 121 16.36 0.23 -11.16
CA PRO A 121 15.12 -0.54 -11.00
C PRO A 121 14.03 -0.07 -11.97
N LYS A 122 13.23 -1.01 -12.46
CA LYS A 122 12.10 -0.77 -13.39
C LYS A 122 12.48 -0.21 -14.77
N SER A 123 13.77 -0.26 -15.16
CA SER A 123 14.23 0.26 -16.45
C SER A 123 14.43 -0.82 -17.52
N LEU A 124 14.61 -2.07 -17.11
CA LEU A 124 14.94 -3.20 -17.99
C LEU A 124 14.02 -4.40 -17.69
N PRO A 125 13.35 -4.98 -18.72
CA PRO A 125 12.49 -6.16 -18.55
C PRO A 125 13.22 -7.36 -17.95
N GLU A 126 14.49 -7.56 -18.33
CA GLU A 126 15.30 -8.67 -17.84
C GLU A 126 15.55 -8.58 -16.33
N LYS A 127 15.70 -7.36 -15.82
CA LYS A 127 15.89 -7.12 -14.39
C LYS A 127 14.60 -7.33 -13.60
N GLU A 128 13.46 -6.92 -14.14
CA GLU A 128 12.16 -7.19 -13.51
C GLU A 128 11.86 -8.69 -13.48
N LEU A 129 12.21 -9.40 -14.56
CA LEU A 129 12.09 -10.85 -14.62
C LEU A 129 12.99 -11.56 -13.59
N GLU A 130 14.26 -11.16 -13.48
CA GLU A 130 15.20 -11.67 -12.49
C GLU A 130 14.67 -11.43 -11.06
N LEU A 131 14.19 -10.22 -10.79
CA LEU A 131 13.61 -9.86 -9.50
C LEU A 131 12.39 -10.71 -9.19
N ALA A 132 11.47 -10.87 -10.13
CA ALA A 132 10.27 -11.67 -9.97
C ALA A 132 10.58 -13.14 -9.69
N ARG A 133 11.57 -13.73 -10.37
CA ARG A 133 12.06 -15.11 -10.11
C ARG A 133 12.63 -15.25 -8.70
N ASN A 134 13.46 -14.31 -8.29
CA ASN A 134 14.07 -14.31 -6.97
C ASN A 134 13.01 -14.18 -5.86
N GLN A 135 12.00 -13.34 -6.08
CA GLN A 135 10.88 -13.17 -5.17
C GLN A 135 10.05 -14.46 -5.07
N LEU A 136 9.68 -15.05 -6.20
CA LEU A 136 8.92 -16.29 -6.22
C LEU A 136 9.67 -17.43 -5.54
N THR A 137 10.97 -17.56 -5.78
CA THR A 137 11.82 -18.56 -5.12
C THR A 137 11.81 -18.38 -3.61
N ARG A 138 11.93 -17.15 -3.13
CA ARG A 138 11.89 -16.87 -1.68
C ARG A 138 10.52 -17.16 -1.08
N LEU A 139 9.43 -16.80 -1.75
CA LEU A 139 8.08 -17.07 -1.29
C LEU A 139 7.82 -18.59 -1.20
N LYS A 140 8.23 -19.35 -2.22
CA LYS A 140 8.13 -20.82 -2.20
C LYS A 140 8.97 -21.45 -1.09
N ALA A 141 10.09 -20.85 -0.72
CA ALA A 141 10.91 -21.30 0.39
C ALA A 141 10.37 -20.88 1.77
N ALA A 142 9.47 -19.91 1.81
CA ALA A 142 8.87 -19.40 3.06
C ALA A 142 7.71 -20.28 3.58
N SER A 143 7.21 -21.23 2.78
CA SER A 143 6.12 -22.15 3.16
C SER A 143 6.32 -23.50 2.49
N ASN A 144 5.94 -24.58 3.20
CA ASN A 144 5.92 -25.94 2.64
C ASN A 144 4.72 -26.19 1.73
N ASP A 145 3.69 -25.37 1.84
CA ASP A 145 2.45 -25.47 1.05
C ASP A 145 2.15 -24.09 0.42
N THR A 146 2.42 -23.97 -0.88
CA THR A 146 2.26 -22.72 -1.62
C THR A 146 1.33 -22.93 -2.81
N VAL A 147 0.27 -22.14 -2.86
CA VAL A 147 -0.68 -22.08 -3.97
C VAL A 147 -0.48 -20.76 -4.72
N CYS A 148 -0.39 -20.82 -6.05
CA CYS A 148 -0.38 -19.65 -6.92
C CYS A 148 -1.68 -19.58 -7.69
N SER A 149 -2.28 -18.39 -7.82
CA SER A 149 -3.50 -18.18 -8.57
C SER A 149 -3.48 -16.87 -9.35
N PHE A 150 -4.24 -16.84 -10.43
CA PHE A 150 -4.48 -15.65 -11.25
C PHE A 150 -5.96 -15.59 -11.64
N SER A 151 -6.41 -14.42 -12.08
CA SER A 151 -7.75 -14.25 -12.65
C SER A 151 -7.69 -14.47 -14.16
N GLU A 152 -8.56 -15.32 -14.70
CA GLU A 152 -8.65 -15.54 -16.16
C GLU A 152 -9.22 -14.34 -16.90
N THR A 153 -9.90 -13.45 -16.19
CA THR A 153 -10.51 -12.25 -16.77
C THR A 153 -10.35 -11.04 -15.85
N ASP A 154 -10.25 -9.85 -16.45
CA ASP A 154 -10.36 -8.57 -15.76
C ASP A 154 -11.35 -7.69 -16.56
N GLY A 155 -12.60 -7.65 -16.10
CA GLY A 155 -13.69 -7.07 -16.86
C GLY A 155 -13.96 -7.85 -18.15
N SER A 156 -13.73 -7.23 -19.32
CA SER A 156 -13.84 -7.83 -20.65
C SER A 156 -12.56 -8.48 -21.17
N ASP A 157 -11.43 -8.23 -20.52
CA ASP A 157 -10.12 -8.62 -21.02
C ASP A 157 -9.75 -10.01 -20.49
N SER A 158 -9.25 -10.88 -21.37
CA SER A 158 -8.72 -12.19 -21.01
C SER A 158 -7.28 -12.04 -20.51
N ARG A 159 -6.96 -12.75 -19.43
CA ARG A 159 -5.61 -12.80 -18.85
C ARG A 159 -5.06 -14.21 -18.91
N GLU A 160 -3.76 -14.31 -19.00
CA GLU A 160 -3.03 -15.57 -19.02
C GLU A 160 -2.19 -15.70 -17.76
N ALA A 161 -1.93 -16.94 -17.36
CA ALA A 161 -1.02 -17.22 -16.26
C ALA A 161 0.36 -16.64 -16.54
N SER A 162 1.01 -16.13 -15.50
CA SER A 162 2.42 -15.76 -15.60
C SER A 162 3.25 -16.95 -16.07
N HIS A 163 4.14 -16.72 -17.03
CA HIS A 163 5.09 -17.73 -17.50
C HIS A 163 6.03 -18.25 -16.39
N LEU A 164 6.08 -17.61 -15.24
CA LEU A 164 6.84 -18.07 -14.07
C LEU A 164 6.13 -19.17 -13.27
N ILE A 165 4.82 -19.38 -13.49
CA ILE A 165 4.02 -20.42 -12.82
C ILE A 165 3.39 -21.41 -13.80
N ALA A 166 3.46 -21.15 -15.09
CA ALA A 166 2.83 -21.96 -16.15
C ALA A 166 3.56 -23.29 -16.45
N ASN A 167 4.49 -23.73 -15.59
CA ASN A 167 5.25 -25.00 -15.72
C ASN A 167 4.86 -25.99 -14.64
#